data_6c422fa2ecb51f46ef68e44523ea9c74
#
_entry.id   6c422fa2ecb51f46ef68e44523ea9c74
#
_cell.length_a   1.000
_cell.length_b   1.000
_cell.length_c   1.000
_cell.angle_alpha   90.00
_cell.angle_beta   90.00
_cell.angle_gamma   90.00
#
_symmetry.space_group_name_H-M   'P 1'
#
loop_
_entity.id
_entity.type
_entity.pdbx_description
1 polymer ?
#
loop_
_entity_poly.entity_id
_entity_poly.type
_entity_poly.pdbx_seq_one_letter_code
_entity_poly.pdbx_strand_id
1 'polypeptide(L)'
;MQKINVMKYILATLLSLTIIMSVRGEDAGKWAQYGRYAAANDSIVAAAAYPRVVMMGNSITDVWPQRNPHLFTANPDIVSRGISGQTSYQMLLRFSQDVLALHPKIVVISAGTNDIAENAGPYDEDRTMANIAAMADLAKANGIRPVLACVLPAGGFKWRPEIKDSMEKIQSLNGRIKAYAVENGIYFVDYYTPLVNSDHTAMNPAYAIDSPGVHPNADGYDIMEIMLTKVLDSL
;
A
#
# COMPACT_ATOMS: atom_id res chain seq x y z
N MET A 1 15.78 60.16 -14.60
CA MET A 1 15.41 59.38 -13.40
C MET A 1 14.37 58.29 -13.62
N GLN A 2 13.56 58.30 -14.69
CA GLN A 2 12.51 57.27 -14.92
C GLN A 2 13.01 55.92 -15.47
N LYS A 3 14.13 55.85 -16.21
CA LYS A 3 14.65 54.61 -16.81
C LYS A 3 15.21 53.59 -15.76
N ILE A 4 15.68 54.08 -14.62
CA ILE A 4 16.29 53.22 -13.58
C ILE A 4 15.21 52.42 -12.79
N ASN A 5 13.99 52.99 -12.67
CA ASN A 5 12.90 52.32 -11.97
C ASN A 5 12.31 51.17 -12.78
N VAL A 6 12.15 51.31 -14.09
CA VAL A 6 11.60 50.26 -14.96
C VAL A 6 12.52 49.04 -14.99
N MET A 7 13.84 49.22 -15.02
CA MET A 7 14.83 48.14 -15.01
C MET A 7 14.83 47.35 -13.69
N LYS A 8 14.57 48.01 -12.54
CA LYS A 8 14.44 47.35 -11.24
C LYS A 8 13.18 46.46 -11.15
N TYR A 9 12.07 46.89 -11.73
CA TYR A 9 10.84 46.09 -11.78
C TYR A 9 10.96 44.89 -12.74
N ILE A 10 11.65 45.06 -13.87
CA ILE A 10 11.92 43.97 -14.82
C ILE A 10 12.84 42.91 -14.17
N LEU A 11 13.88 43.33 -13.43
CA LEU A 11 14.77 42.42 -12.72
C LEU A 11 14.06 41.70 -11.57
N ALA A 12 13.19 42.38 -10.81
CA ALA A 12 12.39 41.78 -9.73
C ALA A 12 11.36 40.78 -10.27
N THR A 13 10.74 41.07 -11.42
CA THR A 13 9.77 40.16 -12.06
C THR A 13 10.45 38.93 -12.66
N LEU A 14 11.65 39.06 -13.22
CA LEU A 14 12.44 37.95 -13.72
C LEU A 14 12.97 37.08 -12.59
N LEU A 15 13.34 37.66 -11.43
CA LEU A 15 13.77 36.92 -10.26
C LEU A 15 12.60 36.13 -9.61
N SER A 16 11.40 36.71 -9.59
CA SER A 16 10.20 36.04 -9.10
C SER A 16 9.71 34.95 -10.05
N LEU A 17 9.87 35.10 -11.37
CA LEU A 17 9.56 34.02 -12.33
C LEU A 17 10.54 32.81 -12.22
N THR A 18 11.84 33.09 -11.95
CA THR A 18 12.83 32.03 -11.79
C THR A 18 12.62 31.25 -10.47
N ILE A 19 12.10 31.88 -9.42
CA ILE A 19 11.77 31.20 -8.16
C ILE A 19 10.50 30.33 -8.32
N ILE A 20 9.53 30.74 -9.12
CA ILE A 20 8.31 29.99 -9.43
C ILE A 20 8.63 28.73 -10.30
N MET A 21 9.65 28.79 -11.14
CA MET A 21 10.06 27.67 -12.00
C MET A 21 10.90 26.59 -11.28
N SER A 22 11.30 26.79 -10.02
CA SER A 22 12.14 25.84 -9.27
C SER A 22 11.37 24.91 -8.33
N VAL A 23 10.07 25.09 -8.15
CA VAL A 23 9.21 24.09 -7.49
C VAL A 23 8.71 23.11 -8.56
N ARG A 24 9.64 22.33 -9.12
CA ARG A 24 9.25 21.10 -9.81
C ARG A 24 8.79 20.17 -8.71
N GLY A 25 7.49 19.87 -8.67
CA GLY A 25 6.97 18.76 -7.87
C GLY A 25 7.78 17.51 -8.17
N GLU A 26 7.97 16.66 -7.19
CA GLU A 26 8.60 15.37 -7.40
C GLU A 26 7.87 14.64 -8.54
N ASP A 27 8.63 14.06 -9.48
CA ASP A 27 8.07 13.23 -10.54
C ASP A 27 7.24 12.11 -9.92
N ALA A 28 5.94 12.05 -10.27
CA ALA A 28 5.01 11.06 -9.73
C ALA A 28 5.51 9.62 -9.90
N GLY A 29 6.19 9.33 -11.02
CA GLY A 29 6.80 8.03 -11.28
C GLY A 29 7.95 7.71 -10.31
N LYS A 30 8.77 8.71 -9.97
CA LYS A 30 9.82 8.58 -8.97
C LYS A 30 9.22 8.40 -7.57
N TRP A 31 8.24 9.20 -7.22
CA TRP A 31 7.54 9.11 -5.93
C TRP A 31 6.82 7.77 -5.76
N ALA A 32 6.15 7.26 -6.79
CA ALA A 32 5.50 5.96 -6.79
C ALA A 32 6.47 4.79 -7.04
N GLN A 33 7.75 5.05 -7.29
CA GLN A 33 8.80 4.06 -7.55
C GLN A 33 8.48 3.11 -8.72
N TYR A 34 8.01 3.65 -9.86
CA TYR A 34 7.63 2.86 -11.04
C TYR A 34 8.74 1.90 -11.53
N GLY A 35 10.01 2.23 -11.32
CA GLY A 35 11.12 1.37 -11.70
C GLY A 35 11.31 0.13 -10.83
N ARG A 36 10.66 0.05 -9.65
CA ARG A 36 10.91 -1.02 -8.66
C ARG A 36 10.68 -2.43 -9.20
N TYR A 37 9.60 -2.60 -9.96
CA TYR A 37 9.22 -3.89 -10.54
C TYR A 37 9.25 -3.93 -12.07
N ALA A 38 9.64 -2.85 -12.75
CA ALA A 38 9.57 -2.72 -14.20
C ALA A 38 10.20 -3.90 -14.93
N ALA A 39 11.47 -4.23 -14.66
CA ALA A 39 12.17 -5.34 -15.31
C ALA A 39 11.52 -6.71 -15.03
N ALA A 40 11.02 -6.94 -13.82
CA ALA A 40 10.31 -8.17 -13.46
C ALA A 40 8.95 -8.26 -14.18
N ASN A 41 8.23 -7.14 -14.28
CA ASN A 41 6.96 -7.07 -15.01
C ASN A 41 7.18 -7.30 -16.51
N ASP A 42 8.19 -6.66 -17.11
CA ASP A 42 8.55 -6.85 -18.52
C ASP A 42 8.89 -8.32 -18.82
N SER A 43 9.61 -8.99 -17.91
CA SER A 43 9.93 -10.42 -18.05
C SER A 43 8.69 -11.32 -18.03
N ILE A 44 7.73 -11.03 -17.12
CA ILE A 44 6.46 -11.76 -17.05
C ILE A 44 5.66 -11.57 -18.34
N VAL A 45 5.54 -10.33 -18.81
CA VAL A 45 4.80 -10.01 -20.05
C VAL A 45 5.46 -10.64 -21.28
N ALA A 46 6.78 -10.52 -21.40
CA ALA A 46 7.52 -11.09 -22.52
C ALA A 46 7.43 -12.63 -22.60
N ALA A 47 7.39 -13.30 -21.44
CA ALA A 47 7.24 -14.75 -21.34
C ALA A 47 5.77 -15.21 -21.40
N ALA A 48 4.80 -14.29 -21.40
CA ALA A 48 3.37 -14.58 -21.19
C ALA A 48 3.09 -15.46 -19.95
N ALA A 49 3.96 -15.36 -18.91
CA ALA A 49 3.90 -16.15 -17.68
C ALA A 49 3.09 -15.40 -16.59
N TYR A 50 1.86 -15.07 -16.92
CA TYR A 50 0.99 -14.24 -16.07
C TYR A 50 0.68 -14.92 -14.73
N PRO A 51 0.84 -14.21 -13.59
CA PRO A 51 0.56 -14.77 -12.28
C PRO A 51 -0.94 -14.99 -12.08
N ARG A 52 -1.30 -15.97 -11.27
CA ARG A 52 -2.70 -16.14 -10.81
C ARG A 52 -3.07 -15.03 -9.82
N VAL A 53 -2.15 -14.70 -8.91
CA VAL A 53 -2.38 -13.71 -7.85
C VAL A 53 -1.27 -12.67 -7.83
N VAL A 54 -1.64 -11.39 -7.80
CA VAL A 54 -0.74 -10.29 -7.47
C VAL A 54 -1.09 -9.77 -6.08
N MET A 55 -0.07 -9.67 -5.21
CA MET A 55 -0.22 -9.07 -3.89
C MET A 55 0.29 -7.63 -3.92
N MET A 56 -0.63 -6.67 -4.02
CA MET A 56 -0.35 -5.23 -3.95
C MET A 56 -0.29 -4.78 -2.50
N GLY A 57 0.81 -4.14 -2.08
CA GLY A 57 0.95 -3.70 -0.70
C GLY A 57 2.16 -2.83 -0.40
N ASN A 58 2.42 -2.68 0.89
CA ASN A 58 3.53 -1.92 1.47
C ASN A 58 4.69 -2.84 1.94
N SER A 59 5.43 -2.43 2.99
CA SER A 59 6.54 -3.22 3.56
C SER A 59 6.13 -4.62 4.02
N ILE A 60 4.93 -4.78 4.56
CA ILE A 60 4.44 -6.08 5.02
C ILE A 60 4.37 -7.07 3.84
N THR A 61 3.92 -6.62 2.68
CA THR A 61 3.89 -7.41 1.45
C THR A 61 5.28 -7.52 0.80
N ASP A 62 6.09 -6.44 0.83
CA ASP A 62 7.44 -6.38 0.23
C ASP A 62 8.39 -7.42 0.85
N VAL A 63 8.42 -7.50 2.19
CA VAL A 63 9.34 -8.38 2.91
C VAL A 63 8.79 -9.79 3.18
N TRP A 64 7.53 -10.07 2.88
CA TRP A 64 6.92 -11.38 3.11
C TRP A 64 7.70 -12.51 2.44
N PRO A 65 8.08 -12.44 1.15
CA PRO A 65 8.84 -13.52 0.49
C PRO A 65 10.18 -13.85 1.15
N GLN A 66 10.80 -12.88 1.85
CA GLN A 66 12.07 -13.07 2.54
C GLN A 66 11.88 -13.56 4.00
N ARG A 67 10.80 -13.13 4.65
CA ARG A 67 10.54 -13.43 6.06
C ARG A 67 9.88 -14.79 6.27
N ASN A 68 9.00 -15.14 5.34
CA ASN A 68 8.32 -16.41 5.30
C ASN A 68 8.06 -16.79 3.83
N PRO A 69 8.98 -17.51 3.18
CA PRO A 69 8.90 -17.80 1.75
C PRO A 69 7.88 -18.87 1.39
N HIS A 70 7.28 -19.56 2.35
CA HIS A 70 6.46 -20.76 2.12
C HIS A 70 5.31 -20.48 1.14
N LEU A 71 4.54 -19.42 1.35
CA LEU A 71 3.43 -19.03 0.45
C LEU A 71 3.87 -18.96 -1.01
N PHE A 72 5.01 -18.31 -1.28
CA PHE A 72 5.49 -18.05 -2.64
C PHE A 72 6.21 -19.25 -3.27
N THR A 73 6.88 -20.07 -2.46
CA THR A 73 7.54 -21.30 -2.94
C THR A 73 6.56 -22.40 -3.22
N ALA A 74 5.50 -22.52 -2.42
CA ALA A 74 4.41 -23.47 -2.65
C ALA A 74 3.47 -23.03 -3.78
N ASN A 75 3.40 -21.71 -4.07
CA ASN A 75 2.53 -21.12 -5.09
C ASN A 75 3.33 -20.14 -5.97
N PRO A 76 4.14 -20.63 -6.92
CA PRO A 76 4.99 -19.78 -7.76
C PRO A 76 4.21 -18.85 -8.70
N ASP A 77 2.91 -19.02 -8.81
CA ASP A 77 1.97 -18.16 -9.52
C ASP A 77 1.39 -17.01 -8.65
N ILE A 78 1.86 -16.87 -7.40
CA ILE A 78 1.62 -15.72 -6.53
C ILE A 78 2.84 -14.82 -6.55
N VAL A 79 2.67 -13.54 -6.91
CA VAL A 79 3.78 -12.58 -6.95
C VAL A 79 3.54 -11.41 -6.01
N SER A 80 4.58 -11.03 -5.26
CA SER A 80 4.56 -9.83 -4.42
C SER A 80 4.85 -8.58 -5.27
N ARG A 81 4.04 -7.55 -5.05
CA ARG A 81 4.23 -6.18 -5.55
C ARG A 81 4.12 -5.19 -4.38
N GLY A 82 4.71 -5.58 -3.25
CA GLY A 82 4.88 -4.70 -2.08
C GLY A 82 6.02 -3.72 -2.30
N ILE A 83 5.88 -2.48 -1.79
CA ILE A 83 6.97 -1.52 -1.71
C ILE A 83 6.96 -0.88 -0.32
N SER A 84 8.06 -1.04 0.41
CA SER A 84 8.20 -0.54 1.78
C SER A 84 7.96 0.97 1.87
N GLY A 85 7.22 1.40 2.89
CA GLY A 85 6.92 2.80 3.16
C GLY A 85 5.79 3.41 2.33
N GLN A 86 5.29 2.72 1.30
CA GLN A 86 4.25 3.26 0.43
C GLN A 86 2.88 3.35 1.10
N THR A 87 2.18 4.44 0.79
CA THR A 87 0.79 4.70 1.11
C THR A 87 -0.14 4.26 -0.03
N SER A 88 -1.45 4.28 0.22
CA SER A 88 -2.48 3.99 -0.78
C SER A 88 -2.37 4.86 -2.04
N TYR A 89 -1.92 6.12 -1.92
CA TYR A 89 -1.70 7.04 -3.04
C TYR A 89 -0.67 6.51 -4.04
N GLN A 90 0.49 6.09 -3.54
CA GLN A 90 1.57 5.56 -4.39
C GLN A 90 1.19 4.21 -5.00
N MET A 91 0.48 3.37 -4.24
CA MET A 91 -0.04 2.09 -4.74
C MET A 91 -1.02 2.30 -5.89
N LEU A 92 -1.95 3.25 -5.76
CA LEU A 92 -2.91 3.58 -6.84
C LEU A 92 -2.19 4.07 -8.10
N LEU A 93 -1.17 4.93 -7.97
CA LEU A 93 -0.40 5.42 -9.12
C LEU A 93 0.29 4.29 -9.90
N ARG A 94 0.85 3.29 -9.23
CA ARG A 94 1.54 2.16 -9.88
C ARG A 94 0.65 0.96 -10.17
N PHE A 95 -0.64 1.01 -9.84
CA PHE A 95 -1.56 -0.11 -9.96
C PHE A 95 -1.68 -0.64 -11.40
N SER A 96 -1.68 0.27 -12.38
CA SER A 96 -1.76 -0.09 -13.80
C SER A 96 -0.58 -0.97 -14.23
N GLN A 97 0.66 -0.57 -13.91
CA GLN A 97 1.85 -1.30 -14.36
C GLN A 97 2.16 -2.54 -13.52
N ASP A 98 1.86 -2.51 -12.21
CA ASP A 98 2.25 -3.58 -11.29
C ASP A 98 1.14 -4.62 -11.07
N VAL A 99 -0.09 -4.33 -11.52
CA VAL A 99 -1.22 -5.25 -11.42
C VAL A 99 -1.88 -5.45 -12.79
N LEU A 100 -2.45 -4.39 -13.39
CA LEU A 100 -3.29 -4.56 -14.59
C LEU A 100 -2.50 -5.13 -15.78
N ALA A 101 -1.28 -4.66 -16.00
CA ALA A 101 -0.40 -5.13 -17.08
C ALA A 101 0.03 -6.62 -16.91
N LEU A 102 -0.08 -7.17 -15.71
CA LEU A 102 0.23 -8.58 -15.42
C LEU A 102 -0.98 -9.52 -15.61
N HIS A 103 -2.15 -8.99 -15.92
CA HIS A 103 -3.37 -9.75 -16.17
C HIS A 103 -3.65 -10.89 -15.16
N PRO A 104 -3.50 -10.66 -13.83
CA PRO A 104 -3.75 -11.70 -12.85
C PRO A 104 -5.25 -12.07 -12.81
N LYS A 105 -5.58 -13.24 -12.27
CA LYS A 105 -6.97 -13.58 -11.96
C LYS A 105 -7.47 -12.88 -10.70
N ILE A 106 -6.55 -12.65 -9.75
CA ILE A 106 -6.84 -12.11 -8.43
C ILE A 106 -5.81 -11.05 -8.07
N VAL A 107 -6.25 -9.96 -7.45
CA VAL A 107 -5.35 -9.02 -6.75
C VAL A 107 -5.73 -8.93 -5.28
N VAL A 108 -4.76 -9.13 -4.39
CA VAL A 108 -4.91 -8.87 -2.95
C VAL A 108 -4.40 -7.46 -2.68
N ILE A 109 -5.24 -6.59 -2.13
CA ILE A 109 -4.91 -5.18 -1.86
C ILE A 109 -4.77 -5.00 -0.34
N SER A 110 -3.55 -4.68 0.12
CA SER A 110 -3.20 -4.46 1.53
C SER A 110 -2.60 -3.06 1.69
N ALA A 111 -3.44 -2.08 2.04
CA ALA A 111 -3.08 -0.66 2.13
C ALA A 111 -3.64 -0.03 3.41
N GLY A 112 -3.06 1.11 3.85
CA GLY A 112 -3.55 1.92 4.96
C GLY A 112 -2.55 2.14 6.10
N THR A 113 -1.65 1.20 6.39
CA THR A 113 -0.67 1.32 7.49
C THR A 113 0.16 2.60 7.40
N ASN A 114 0.72 2.88 6.23
CA ASN A 114 1.59 4.04 6.02
C ASN A 114 0.81 5.34 5.77
N ASP A 115 -0.47 5.24 5.40
CA ASP A 115 -1.41 6.36 5.37
C ASP A 115 -1.65 6.84 6.80
N ILE A 116 -1.98 5.91 7.72
CA ILE A 116 -2.17 6.19 9.15
C ILE A 116 -0.86 6.70 9.80
N ALA A 117 0.30 6.17 9.36
CA ALA A 117 1.61 6.65 9.77
C ALA A 117 2.01 7.99 9.12
N GLU A 118 1.15 8.59 8.29
CA GLU A 118 1.33 9.88 7.64
C GLU A 118 2.62 9.98 6.80
N ASN A 119 3.03 8.89 6.14
CA ASN A 119 4.26 8.84 5.35
C ASN A 119 4.21 9.72 4.09
N ALA A 120 3.01 10.10 3.64
CA ALA A 120 2.79 10.97 2.47
C ALA A 120 1.99 12.25 2.80
N GLY A 121 1.99 12.66 4.06
CA GLY A 121 1.24 13.80 4.58
C GLY A 121 0.19 13.40 5.62
N PRO A 122 -0.58 14.35 6.15
CA PRO A 122 -1.58 14.09 7.18
C PRO A 122 -2.56 12.99 6.78
N TYR A 123 -2.92 12.13 7.74
CA TYR A 123 -3.88 11.06 7.52
C TYR A 123 -5.27 11.60 7.17
N ASP A 124 -5.81 11.11 6.09
CA ASP A 124 -7.19 11.36 5.64
C ASP A 124 -7.83 10.01 5.33
N GLU A 125 -8.73 9.57 6.21
CA GLU A 125 -9.37 8.25 6.12
C GLU A 125 -10.27 8.15 4.88
N ASP A 126 -10.97 9.23 4.51
CA ASP A 126 -11.85 9.22 3.34
C ASP A 126 -11.05 9.04 2.05
N ARG A 127 -9.91 9.72 1.93
CA ARG A 127 -9.02 9.57 0.78
C ARG A 127 -8.34 8.20 0.75
N THR A 128 -7.90 7.71 1.91
CA THR A 128 -7.31 6.37 2.01
C THR A 128 -8.30 5.30 1.54
N MET A 129 -9.54 5.38 2.01
CA MET A 129 -10.60 4.47 1.59
C MET A 129 -10.95 4.64 0.09
N ALA A 130 -11.01 5.88 -0.41
CA ALA A 130 -11.24 6.15 -1.83
C ALA A 130 -10.15 5.56 -2.74
N ASN A 131 -8.88 5.63 -2.33
CA ASN A 131 -7.78 5.01 -3.06
C ASN A 131 -7.90 3.48 -3.09
N ILE A 132 -8.26 2.85 -1.96
CA ILE A 132 -8.48 1.40 -1.86
C ILE A 132 -9.66 0.99 -2.76
N ALA A 133 -10.77 1.71 -2.70
CA ALA A 133 -11.94 1.48 -3.55
C ALA A 133 -11.59 1.62 -5.03
N ALA A 134 -10.86 2.68 -5.42
CA ALA A 134 -10.44 2.89 -6.79
C ALA A 134 -9.57 1.75 -7.33
N MET A 135 -8.63 1.20 -6.54
CA MET A 135 -7.85 0.03 -6.93
C MET A 135 -8.74 -1.21 -7.13
N ALA A 136 -9.72 -1.42 -6.26
CA ALA A 136 -10.67 -2.52 -6.40
C ALA A 136 -11.56 -2.38 -7.66
N ASP A 137 -12.04 -1.17 -7.95
CA ASP A 137 -12.85 -0.88 -9.12
C ASP A 137 -12.05 -1.00 -10.42
N LEU A 138 -10.80 -0.53 -10.44
CA LEU A 138 -9.89 -0.74 -11.56
C LEU A 138 -9.65 -2.24 -11.82
N ALA A 139 -9.47 -3.05 -10.78
CA ALA A 139 -9.34 -4.49 -10.92
C ALA A 139 -10.59 -5.09 -11.57
N LYS A 140 -11.79 -4.81 -11.02
CA LYS A 140 -13.07 -5.31 -11.57
C LYS A 140 -13.27 -4.91 -13.02
N ALA A 141 -13.01 -3.64 -13.35
CA ALA A 141 -13.15 -3.13 -14.72
C ALA A 141 -12.23 -3.83 -15.73
N ASN A 142 -11.15 -4.47 -15.25
CA ASN A 142 -10.22 -5.26 -16.07
C ASN A 142 -10.40 -6.77 -15.91
N GLY A 143 -11.52 -7.24 -15.35
CA GLY A 143 -11.82 -8.67 -15.19
C GLY A 143 -10.97 -9.36 -14.11
N ILE A 144 -10.29 -8.60 -13.25
CA ILE A 144 -9.47 -9.08 -12.14
C ILE A 144 -10.33 -9.08 -10.88
N ARG A 145 -10.34 -10.18 -10.13
CA ARG A 145 -11.09 -10.29 -8.89
C ARG A 145 -10.28 -9.62 -7.74
N PRO A 146 -10.77 -8.53 -7.13
CA PRO A 146 -10.12 -7.95 -5.97
C PRO A 146 -10.42 -8.76 -4.70
N VAL A 147 -9.44 -8.79 -3.81
CA VAL A 147 -9.53 -9.24 -2.42
C VAL A 147 -8.99 -8.12 -1.56
N LEU A 148 -9.77 -7.62 -0.61
CA LEU A 148 -9.33 -6.56 0.29
C LEU A 148 -8.82 -7.18 1.60
N ALA A 149 -7.63 -6.77 2.03
CA ALA A 149 -7.07 -7.16 3.31
C ALA A 149 -7.17 -6.01 4.32
N CYS A 150 -7.45 -6.33 5.58
CA CYS A 150 -7.40 -5.35 6.65
C CYS A 150 -5.96 -4.88 6.93
N VAL A 151 -5.84 -3.70 7.55
CA VAL A 151 -4.61 -3.19 8.13
C VAL A 151 -4.30 -3.99 9.39
N LEU A 152 -3.04 -4.41 9.55
CA LEU A 152 -2.58 -5.15 10.72
C LEU A 152 -2.59 -4.26 11.98
N PRO A 153 -2.72 -4.86 13.19
CA PRO A 153 -2.58 -4.09 14.43
C PRO A 153 -1.20 -3.44 14.54
N ALA A 154 -1.15 -2.17 14.93
CA ALA A 154 0.10 -1.45 15.18
C ALA A 154 -0.10 -0.47 16.34
N GLY A 155 0.47 -0.76 17.50
CA GLY A 155 0.34 0.06 18.72
C GLY A 155 1.10 1.39 18.66
N GLY A 156 1.72 1.71 17.53
CA GLY A 156 2.45 2.94 17.25
C GLY A 156 3.48 2.75 16.14
N PHE A 157 4.05 3.85 15.71
CA PHE A 157 5.07 3.89 14.66
C PHE A 157 6.35 4.49 15.22
N LYS A 158 7.47 3.72 15.24
CA LYS A 158 8.74 4.18 15.81
C LYS A 158 9.29 5.43 15.11
N TRP A 159 8.97 5.60 13.81
CA TRP A 159 9.40 6.75 13.01
C TRP A 159 8.41 7.94 13.06
N ARG A 160 7.25 7.76 13.71
CA ARG A 160 6.20 8.78 13.93
C ARG A 160 5.66 8.65 15.36
N PRO A 161 6.50 8.89 16.38
CA PRO A 161 6.12 8.66 17.77
C PRO A 161 5.05 9.60 18.31
N GLU A 162 4.76 10.67 17.59
CA GLU A 162 3.67 11.63 17.87
C GLU A 162 2.27 11.06 17.61
N ILE A 163 2.13 10.04 16.74
CA ILE A 163 0.85 9.40 16.44
C ILE A 163 0.52 8.41 17.57
N LYS A 164 -0.45 8.74 18.41
CA LYS A 164 -0.83 7.96 19.60
C LYS A 164 -2.14 7.17 19.43
N ASP A 165 -2.90 7.48 18.40
CA ASP A 165 -4.23 6.96 18.11
C ASP A 165 -4.22 5.94 16.94
N SER A 166 -3.07 5.29 16.70
CA SER A 166 -2.89 4.38 15.57
C SER A 166 -3.89 3.21 15.58
N MET A 167 -4.12 2.59 16.74
CA MET A 167 -5.05 1.46 16.85
C MET A 167 -6.51 1.87 16.60
N GLU A 168 -6.91 3.03 17.07
CA GLU A 168 -8.24 3.59 16.82
C GLU A 168 -8.47 3.85 15.32
N LYS A 169 -7.50 4.51 14.67
CA LYS A 169 -7.51 4.73 13.22
C LYS A 169 -7.52 3.43 12.41
N ILE A 170 -6.73 2.42 12.84
CA ILE A 170 -6.70 1.09 12.20
C ILE A 170 -8.07 0.42 12.31
N GLN A 171 -8.71 0.43 13.48
CA GLN A 171 -10.01 -0.19 13.68
C GLN A 171 -11.10 0.51 12.85
N SER A 172 -11.07 1.85 12.80
CA SER A 172 -11.99 2.64 11.97
C SER A 172 -11.85 2.28 10.49
N LEU A 173 -10.64 2.37 9.95
CA LEU A 173 -10.37 2.06 8.55
C LEU A 173 -10.72 0.61 8.20
N ASN A 174 -10.37 -0.36 9.07
CA ASN A 174 -10.71 -1.78 8.86
C ASN A 174 -12.22 -2.01 8.83
N GLY A 175 -12.96 -1.31 9.67
CA GLY A 175 -14.43 -1.33 9.63
C GLY A 175 -14.97 -0.88 8.28
N ARG A 176 -14.43 0.20 7.72
CA ARG A 176 -14.82 0.73 6.41
C ARG A 176 -14.42 -0.17 5.25
N ILE A 177 -13.19 -0.72 5.28
CA ILE A 177 -12.73 -1.68 4.25
C ILE A 177 -13.65 -2.90 4.21
N LYS A 178 -13.99 -3.44 5.39
CA LYS A 178 -14.89 -4.60 5.51
C LYS A 178 -16.30 -4.28 5.03
N ALA A 179 -16.85 -3.14 5.42
CA ALA A 179 -18.17 -2.70 4.98
C ALA A 179 -18.23 -2.56 3.46
N TYR A 180 -17.24 -1.86 2.86
CA TYR A 180 -17.13 -1.72 1.41
C TYR A 180 -17.01 -3.07 0.69
N ALA A 181 -16.21 -3.99 1.24
CA ALA A 181 -16.07 -5.33 0.68
C ALA A 181 -17.42 -6.08 0.65
N VAL A 182 -18.16 -6.05 1.76
CA VAL A 182 -19.49 -6.69 1.86
C VAL A 182 -20.49 -6.06 0.89
N GLU A 183 -20.58 -4.73 0.86
CA GLU A 183 -21.50 -3.98 0.00
C GLU A 183 -21.25 -4.23 -1.50
N ASN A 184 -20.00 -4.47 -1.88
CA ASN A 184 -19.57 -4.64 -3.25
C ASN A 184 -19.33 -6.10 -3.68
N GLY A 185 -19.63 -7.08 -2.81
CA GLY A 185 -19.40 -8.49 -3.06
C GLY A 185 -17.93 -8.84 -3.29
N ILE A 186 -17.02 -8.13 -2.59
CA ILE A 186 -15.57 -8.34 -2.63
C ILE A 186 -15.17 -9.23 -1.46
N TYR A 187 -14.25 -10.15 -1.70
CA TYR A 187 -13.68 -10.97 -0.63
C TYR A 187 -12.79 -10.16 0.30
N PHE A 188 -12.87 -10.48 1.60
CA PHE A 188 -12.13 -9.78 2.64
C PHE A 188 -11.26 -10.75 3.44
N VAL A 189 -9.98 -10.40 3.64
CA VAL A 189 -9.06 -11.17 4.49
C VAL A 189 -8.86 -10.43 5.80
N ASP A 190 -9.22 -11.07 6.89
CA ASP A 190 -9.04 -10.56 8.25
C ASP A 190 -7.71 -11.03 8.84
N TYR A 191 -6.65 -10.28 8.64
CA TYR A 191 -5.38 -10.49 9.33
C TYR A 191 -5.35 -9.87 10.73
N TYR A 192 -6.26 -8.92 11.03
CA TYR A 192 -6.24 -8.15 12.27
C TYR A 192 -6.62 -9.02 13.47
N THR A 193 -7.74 -9.70 13.39
CA THR A 193 -8.31 -10.46 14.53
C THR A 193 -7.36 -11.51 15.10
N PRO A 194 -6.67 -12.35 14.32
CA PRO A 194 -5.74 -13.35 14.87
C PRO A 194 -4.39 -12.77 15.33
N LEU A 195 -4.04 -11.54 14.89
CA LEU A 195 -2.74 -10.93 15.19
C LEU A 195 -2.79 -9.89 16.31
N VAL A 196 -3.97 -9.40 16.70
CA VAL A 196 -4.09 -8.41 17.77
C VAL A 196 -3.88 -9.04 19.14
N ASN A 197 -3.31 -8.30 20.09
CA ASN A 197 -3.20 -8.72 21.49
C ASN A 197 -4.56 -8.66 22.21
N SER A 198 -4.65 -9.28 23.39
CA SER A 198 -5.91 -9.47 24.14
C SER A 198 -6.59 -8.18 24.58
N ASP A 199 -5.83 -7.11 24.75
CA ASP A 199 -6.36 -5.79 25.15
C ASP A 199 -6.59 -4.84 23.95
N HIS A 200 -6.36 -5.33 22.72
CA HIS A 200 -6.54 -4.60 21.46
C HIS A 200 -5.72 -3.31 21.34
N THR A 201 -4.55 -3.25 21.97
CA THR A 201 -3.69 -2.06 21.99
C THR A 201 -2.52 -2.15 21.00
N ALA A 202 -2.16 -3.34 20.51
CA ALA A 202 -1.06 -3.56 19.59
C ALA A 202 -1.16 -4.93 18.89
N MET A 203 -0.20 -5.23 18.00
CA MET A 203 0.04 -6.60 17.57
C MET A 203 0.50 -7.44 18.75
N ASN A 204 0.02 -8.67 18.84
CA ASN A 204 0.46 -9.62 19.85
C ASN A 204 1.99 -9.81 19.74
N PRO A 205 2.75 -9.62 20.82
CA PRO A 205 4.21 -9.73 20.80
C PRO A 205 4.74 -11.08 20.29
N ALA A 206 3.95 -12.17 20.42
CA ALA A 206 4.31 -13.46 19.87
C ALA A 206 4.43 -13.46 18.34
N TYR A 207 3.72 -12.55 17.67
CA TYR A 207 3.64 -12.46 16.21
C TYR A 207 4.34 -11.25 15.61
N ALA A 208 4.92 -10.39 16.44
CA ALA A 208 5.60 -9.16 16.03
C ALA A 208 7.12 -9.30 16.08
N ILE A 209 7.83 -8.59 15.18
CA ILE A 209 9.30 -8.50 15.23
C ILE A 209 9.75 -7.72 16.45
N ASP A 210 8.99 -6.67 16.82
CA ASP A 210 9.31 -5.76 17.92
C ASP A 210 8.03 -5.13 18.50
N SER A 211 8.14 -4.49 19.67
CA SER A 211 7.02 -3.82 20.34
C SER A 211 7.33 -2.31 20.50
N PRO A 212 6.39 -1.40 20.18
CA PRO A 212 5.17 -1.63 19.42
C PRO A 212 5.49 -2.04 17.99
N GLY A 213 5.03 -3.22 17.59
CA GLY A 213 5.36 -3.81 16.29
C GLY A 213 4.38 -3.39 15.19
N VAL A 214 4.93 -3.20 14.00
CA VAL A 214 4.14 -3.00 12.77
C VAL A 214 4.29 -4.21 11.84
N HIS A 215 5.44 -4.88 11.92
CA HIS A 215 5.78 -5.98 11.03
C HIS A 215 5.64 -7.33 11.74
N PRO A 216 4.97 -8.31 11.10
CA PRO A 216 4.93 -9.67 11.60
C PRO A 216 6.31 -10.33 11.61
N ASN A 217 6.56 -11.22 12.58
CA ASN A 217 7.62 -12.21 12.52
C ASN A 217 7.19 -13.42 11.65
N ALA A 218 7.99 -14.48 11.60
CA ALA A 218 7.68 -15.67 10.79
C ALA A 218 6.33 -16.28 11.19
N ASP A 219 6.07 -16.45 12.49
CA ASP A 219 4.82 -17.03 13.01
C ASP A 219 3.61 -16.15 12.67
N GLY A 220 3.79 -14.81 12.68
CA GLY A 220 2.76 -13.87 12.25
C GLY A 220 2.44 -14.00 10.75
N TYR A 221 3.45 -14.23 9.93
CA TYR A 221 3.24 -14.50 8.49
C TYR A 221 2.60 -15.86 8.25
N ASP A 222 2.89 -16.90 9.05
CA ASP A 222 2.18 -18.20 8.97
C ASP A 222 0.68 -18.02 9.18
N ILE A 223 0.30 -17.21 10.18
CA ILE A 223 -1.11 -16.87 10.42
C ILE A 223 -1.71 -16.13 9.22
N MET A 224 -1.00 -15.15 8.67
CA MET A 224 -1.47 -14.40 7.51
C MET A 224 -1.63 -15.31 6.28
N GLU A 225 -0.71 -16.27 6.07
CA GLU A 225 -0.80 -17.26 5.00
C GLU A 225 -2.04 -18.14 5.15
N ILE A 226 -2.31 -18.67 6.36
CA ILE A 226 -3.51 -19.46 6.64
C ILE A 226 -4.78 -18.67 6.31
N MET A 227 -4.85 -17.40 6.73
CA MET A 227 -6.02 -16.54 6.48
C MET A 227 -6.20 -16.23 5.00
N LEU A 228 -5.10 -15.95 4.29
CA LEU A 228 -5.14 -15.66 2.86
C LEU A 228 -5.53 -16.91 2.05
N THR A 229 -4.88 -18.04 2.29
CA THR A 229 -5.13 -19.31 1.59
C THR A 229 -6.59 -19.72 1.74
N LYS A 230 -7.17 -19.62 2.94
CA LYS A 230 -8.60 -19.89 3.16
C LYS A 230 -9.51 -19.06 2.26
N VAL A 231 -9.17 -17.80 1.99
CA VAL A 231 -9.93 -16.96 1.08
C VAL A 231 -9.66 -17.35 -0.38
N LEU A 232 -8.39 -17.57 -0.76
CA LEU A 232 -8.02 -17.95 -2.13
C LEU A 232 -8.63 -19.28 -2.56
N ASP A 233 -8.76 -20.24 -1.66
CA ASP A 233 -9.36 -21.56 -1.90
C ASP A 233 -10.89 -21.49 -2.07
N SER A 234 -11.52 -20.39 -1.64
CA SER A 234 -12.96 -20.16 -1.80
C SER A 234 -13.32 -19.45 -3.12
N LEU A 235 -12.32 -19.05 -3.91
CA LEU A 235 -12.45 -18.28 -5.15
C LEU A 235 -12.40 -19.15 -6.41
#